data_c2b5b4a8a58bb9f8aa550707d78ecc4c
#
_entry.id   c2b5b4a8a58bb9f8aa550707d78ecc4c
#
_cell.length_a   1.000
_cell.length_b   1.000
_cell.length_c   1.000
_cell.angle_alpha   90.00
_cell.angle_beta   90.00
_cell.angle_gamma   90.00
#
_symmetry.space_group_name_H-M   'P 1'
#
loop_
_entity.id
_entity.type
_entity.pdbx_description
1 polymer ?
#
loop_
_entity_poly.entity_id
_entity_poly.type
_entity_poly.pdbx_seq_one_letter_code
_entity_poly.pdbx_strand_id
1 'polypeptide(L)'
;MQTITIHGRRTLHGSIRPAAAKNSTLPLLAATLLCDGPCRLRDVPRLADVDTSLALLDAVGARVRRCGADLCTRPADRLCGDIPEHLAGAMRSSVFYLAPLLCRVGYVRLPLPGGCRLGPRPVDIHLAGLAAMGAEVELEGIAVTLRRTGPLHGVDFTLRLPSVGATMTLLMAACCAAGQTVLRGAAQEPEIGDMIAFLSACGADIQGAGTPVLTVQGGRPLGGAFHRPLPDRIAAATYAAALACAGGQIEIAGCDPASYDSFLRFLAGTGVQVSRVGDCVRLARDPAVPLRGGA
;
A
#
# COMPACT_ATOMS: atom_id res chain seq x y z
N MET A 1 17.77 -6.79 23.58
CA MET A 1 16.49 -7.52 23.49
C MET A 1 15.40 -6.59 23.99
N GLN A 2 14.34 -6.35 23.20
CA GLN A 2 13.18 -5.61 23.69
C GLN A 2 12.23 -6.62 24.35
N THR A 3 11.74 -6.32 25.54
CA THR A 3 10.84 -7.19 26.29
C THR A 3 9.47 -6.53 26.36
N ILE A 4 8.41 -7.31 26.08
CA ILE A 4 7.01 -6.89 26.25
C ILE A 4 6.45 -7.64 27.46
N THR A 5 5.93 -6.91 28.44
CA THR A 5 5.23 -7.49 29.60
C THR A 5 3.72 -7.27 29.44
N ILE A 6 2.94 -8.34 29.50
CA ILE A 6 1.49 -8.28 29.32
C ILE A 6 0.83 -8.67 30.64
N HIS A 7 0.00 -7.78 31.18
CA HIS A 7 -0.89 -8.03 32.32
C HIS A 7 -2.30 -8.32 31.80
N GLY A 8 -2.67 -9.61 31.77
CA GLY A 8 -3.96 -10.08 31.28
C GLY A 8 -5.13 -9.86 32.27
N ARG A 9 -6.30 -10.46 31.96
CA ARG A 9 -7.53 -10.47 32.78
C ARG A 9 -8.15 -9.06 33.02
N ARG A 10 -8.00 -8.14 32.07
CA ARG A 10 -8.65 -6.82 32.10
C ARG A 10 -9.58 -6.70 30.90
N THR A 11 -10.77 -6.16 31.13
CA THR A 11 -11.69 -5.75 30.08
C THR A 11 -11.18 -4.48 29.39
N LEU A 12 -11.49 -4.34 28.10
CA LEU A 12 -11.09 -3.18 27.31
C LEU A 12 -12.19 -2.14 27.27
N HIS A 13 -11.85 -0.87 27.49
CA HIS A 13 -12.77 0.26 27.43
C HIS A 13 -12.11 1.47 26.79
N GLY A 14 -12.84 2.21 25.98
CA GLY A 14 -12.37 3.46 25.40
C GLY A 14 -12.63 3.59 23.92
N SER A 15 -12.02 4.61 23.31
CA SER A 15 -12.12 4.93 21.89
C SER A 15 -10.74 4.91 21.24
N ILE A 16 -10.68 4.40 20.01
CA ILE A 16 -9.46 4.25 19.23
C ILE A 16 -9.68 4.85 17.84
N ARG A 17 -8.70 5.59 17.37
CA ARG A 17 -8.64 6.05 15.98
C ARG A 17 -7.38 5.44 15.33
N PRO A 18 -7.52 4.46 14.43
CA PRO A 18 -6.38 3.88 13.72
C PRO A 18 -5.59 4.96 12.98
N ALA A 19 -4.25 4.84 13.01
CA ALA A 19 -3.38 5.67 12.18
C ALA A 19 -3.54 5.30 10.70
N ALA A 20 -2.93 6.07 9.81
CA ALA A 20 -2.91 5.74 8.40
C ALA A 20 -2.23 4.38 8.16
N ALA A 21 -2.77 3.61 7.19
CA ALA A 21 -2.31 2.27 6.88
C ALA A 21 -0.89 2.27 6.29
N LYS A 22 -0.02 1.43 6.83
CA LYS A 22 1.30 1.17 6.24
C LYS A 22 1.18 0.76 4.77
N ASN A 23 0.27 -0.16 4.49
CA ASN A 23 0.08 -0.74 3.15
C ASN A 23 -0.50 0.24 2.13
N SER A 24 -1.09 1.34 2.57
CA SER A 24 -1.49 2.46 1.74
C SER A 24 -0.34 3.47 1.59
N THR A 25 0.30 3.83 2.70
CA THR A 25 1.34 4.87 2.74
C THR A 25 2.57 4.54 1.90
N LEU A 26 3.11 3.30 1.99
CA LEU A 26 4.36 2.95 1.33
C LEU A 26 4.27 2.98 -0.21
N PRO A 27 3.24 2.40 -0.85
CA PRO A 27 3.11 2.53 -2.30
C PRO A 27 2.80 3.96 -2.76
N LEU A 28 2.05 4.76 -1.97
CA LEU A 28 1.81 6.17 -2.26
C LEU A 28 3.11 6.98 -2.23
N LEU A 29 4.02 6.71 -1.30
CA LEU A 29 5.35 7.33 -1.26
C LEU A 29 6.15 7.04 -2.53
N ALA A 30 6.16 5.79 -2.99
CA ALA A 30 6.80 5.42 -4.24
C ALA A 30 6.14 6.12 -5.44
N ALA A 31 4.80 6.20 -5.47
CA ALA A 31 4.05 6.84 -6.54
C ALA A 31 4.34 8.34 -6.67
N THR A 32 4.73 9.03 -5.58
CA THR A 32 5.13 10.46 -5.65
C THR A 32 6.31 10.72 -6.59
N LEU A 33 7.14 9.71 -6.88
CA LEU A 33 8.24 9.83 -7.86
C LEU A 33 7.75 10.05 -9.30
N LEU A 34 6.50 9.66 -9.61
CA LEU A 34 5.91 9.86 -10.94
C LEU A 34 5.47 11.30 -11.18
N CYS A 35 5.30 12.09 -10.11
CA CYS A 35 4.68 13.41 -10.19
C CYS A 35 5.69 14.50 -10.57
N ASP A 36 5.28 15.37 -11.46
CA ASP A 36 6.02 16.58 -11.88
C ASP A 36 5.71 17.80 -10.99
N GLY A 37 4.73 17.66 -10.09
CA GLY A 37 4.34 18.65 -9.09
C GLY A 37 4.58 18.18 -7.64
N PRO A 38 4.49 19.11 -6.66
CA PRO A 38 4.65 18.77 -5.26
C PRO A 38 3.48 17.91 -4.76
N CYS A 39 3.78 16.87 -3.97
CA CYS A 39 2.76 16.09 -3.30
C CYS A 39 2.82 16.29 -1.77
N ARG A 40 1.66 16.21 -1.14
CA ARG A 40 1.54 16.21 0.31
C ARG A 40 0.67 15.04 0.78
N LEU A 41 1.29 14.12 1.51
CA LEU A 41 0.59 13.02 2.17
C LEU A 41 0.35 13.40 3.63
N ARG A 42 -0.93 13.41 4.05
CA ARG A 42 -1.34 13.81 5.40
C ARG A 42 -1.26 12.67 6.39
N ASP A 43 -1.02 13.03 7.66
CA ASP A 43 -1.12 12.13 8.82
C ASP A 43 -0.36 10.81 8.64
N VAL A 44 0.82 10.88 8.02
CA VAL A 44 1.65 9.70 7.74
C VAL A 44 2.21 9.12 9.04
N PRO A 45 1.98 7.83 9.33
CA PRO A 45 2.38 7.23 10.59
C PRO A 45 3.90 7.18 10.75
N ARG A 46 4.37 7.20 12.00
CA ARG A 46 5.78 6.99 12.35
C ARG A 46 6.02 5.49 12.51
N LEU A 47 6.45 4.85 11.44
CA LEU A 47 6.74 3.41 11.38
C LEU A 47 8.14 3.21 10.79
N ALA A 48 8.85 2.19 11.25
CA ALA A 48 10.19 1.85 10.73
C ALA A 48 10.21 1.68 9.20
N ASP A 49 9.18 1.02 8.63
CA ASP A 49 9.08 0.85 7.17
C ASP A 49 8.89 2.21 6.44
N VAL A 50 8.16 3.17 7.05
CA VAL A 50 8.03 4.51 6.51
C VAL A 50 9.38 5.24 6.55
N ASP A 51 10.11 5.16 7.66
CA ASP A 51 11.43 5.78 7.77
C ASP A 51 12.43 5.15 6.78
N THR A 52 12.38 3.83 6.57
CA THR A 52 13.17 3.15 5.52
C THR A 52 12.78 3.63 4.12
N SER A 53 11.46 3.81 3.85
CA SER A 53 10.97 4.33 2.58
C SER A 53 11.44 5.78 2.33
N LEU A 54 11.47 6.62 3.38
CA LEU A 54 12.02 7.98 3.28
C LEU A 54 13.53 7.98 2.98
N ALA A 55 14.29 7.11 3.64
CA ALA A 55 15.71 6.93 3.36
C ALA A 55 15.95 6.43 1.92
N LEU A 56 15.07 5.56 1.41
CA LEU A 56 15.15 5.09 0.02
C LEU A 56 14.84 6.22 -0.97
N LEU A 57 13.80 7.02 -0.72
CA LEU A 57 13.47 8.20 -1.53
C LEU A 57 14.67 9.18 -1.59
N ASP A 58 15.29 9.45 -0.45
CA ASP A 58 16.47 10.30 -0.39
C ASP A 58 17.65 9.70 -1.16
N ALA A 59 17.92 8.41 -0.99
CA ALA A 59 19.00 7.69 -1.69
C ALA A 59 18.84 7.69 -3.22
N VAL A 60 17.61 7.65 -3.73
CA VAL A 60 17.35 7.76 -5.18
C VAL A 60 17.26 9.23 -5.66
N GLY A 61 17.50 10.20 -4.80
CA GLY A 61 17.56 11.62 -5.14
C GLY A 61 16.23 12.37 -5.06
N ALA A 62 15.18 11.76 -4.49
CA ALA A 62 13.91 12.44 -4.28
C ALA A 62 13.99 13.43 -3.10
N ARG A 63 13.28 14.55 -3.22
CA ARG A 63 13.23 15.58 -2.17
C ARG A 63 12.01 15.35 -1.28
N VAL A 64 12.21 14.78 -0.12
CA VAL A 64 11.13 14.52 0.86
C VAL A 64 11.38 15.29 2.14
N ARG A 65 10.34 15.90 2.69
CA ARG A 65 10.39 16.62 3.97
C ARG A 65 9.19 16.26 4.84
N ARG A 66 9.46 15.91 6.09
CA ARG A 66 8.40 15.76 7.10
C ARG A 66 8.01 17.13 7.66
N CYS A 67 6.71 17.43 7.61
CA CYS A 67 6.11 18.66 8.09
C CYS A 67 5.07 18.32 9.17
N GLY A 68 5.52 18.15 10.41
CA GLY A 68 4.66 17.63 11.49
C GLY A 68 4.30 16.16 11.25
N ALA A 69 3.01 15.87 11.13
CA ALA A 69 2.49 14.54 10.80
C ALA A 69 2.47 14.28 9.27
N ASP A 70 2.63 15.30 8.46
CA ASP A 70 2.57 15.19 7.00
C ASP A 70 3.94 14.95 6.37
N LEU A 71 3.95 14.38 5.18
CA LEU A 71 5.11 14.30 4.30
C LEU A 71 4.86 15.13 3.04
N CYS A 72 5.83 15.98 2.70
CA CYS A 72 5.83 16.78 1.49
C CYS A 72 6.94 16.30 0.58
N THR A 73 6.62 15.96 -0.66
CA THR A 73 7.61 15.63 -1.69
C THR A 73 7.64 16.75 -2.73
N ARG A 74 8.77 16.88 -3.39
CA ARG A 74 8.93 17.76 -4.56
C ARG A 74 9.56 16.97 -5.70
N PRO A 75 9.29 17.36 -6.95
CA PRO A 75 9.96 16.76 -8.10
C PRO A 75 11.47 16.78 -7.89
N ALA A 76 12.13 15.70 -8.25
CA ALA A 76 13.57 15.59 -8.22
C ALA A 76 14.16 16.10 -9.53
N ASP A 77 15.25 16.87 -9.47
CA ASP A 77 15.95 17.33 -10.67
C ASP A 77 16.64 16.17 -11.39
N ARG A 78 17.11 15.20 -10.60
CA ARG A 78 17.76 13.98 -11.10
C ARG A 78 17.51 12.82 -10.14
N LEU A 79 17.04 11.71 -10.69
CA LEU A 79 16.84 10.46 -9.96
C LEU A 79 17.92 9.44 -10.31
N CYS A 80 18.23 8.54 -9.37
CA CYS A 80 19.11 7.38 -9.52
C CYS A 80 18.26 6.11 -9.55
N GLY A 81 18.55 5.20 -10.47
CA GLY A 81 17.88 3.89 -10.57
C GLY A 81 18.49 2.81 -9.68
N ASP A 82 19.64 3.04 -9.06
CA ASP A 82 20.29 2.06 -8.19
C ASP A 82 19.77 2.16 -6.76
N ILE A 83 19.04 1.14 -6.34
CA ILE A 83 18.51 1.07 -4.97
C ILE A 83 19.56 0.42 -4.06
N PRO A 84 19.97 1.09 -2.96
CA PRO A 84 20.94 0.52 -2.02
C PRO A 84 20.44 -0.78 -1.39
N GLU A 85 21.32 -1.79 -1.35
CA GLU A 85 21.00 -3.15 -0.88
C GLU A 85 20.46 -3.17 0.55
N HIS A 86 21.07 -2.40 1.45
CA HIS A 86 20.65 -2.34 2.85
C HIS A 86 19.24 -1.75 3.03
N LEU A 87 18.77 -0.86 2.12
CA LEU A 87 17.42 -0.33 2.13
C LEU A 87 16.42 -1.29 1.45
N ALA A 88 16.82 -1.88 0.32
CA ALA A 88 16.01 -2.89 -0.35
C ALA A 88 15.73 -4.09 0.56
N GLY A 89 16.77 -4.57 1.27
CA GLY A 89 16.68 -5.70 2.19
C GLY A 89 15.89 -5.41 3.47
N ALA A 90 15.78 -4.15 3.89
CA ALA A 90 15.10 -3.77 5.13
C ALA A 90 13.57 -3.83 5.04
N MET A 91 12.99 -3.68 3.84
CA MET A 91 11.54 -3.71 3.64
C MET A 91 11.16 -4.36 2.32
N ARG A 92 10.11 -5.19 2.33
CA ARG A 92 9.58 -5.81 1.12
C ARG A 92 8.97 -4.81 0.13
N SER A 93 8.40 -3.74 0.63
CA SER A 93 7.75 -2.68 -0.18
C SER A 93 8.73 -1.89 -1.06
N SER A 94 10.03 -2.16 -0.98
CA SER A 94 11.02 -1.66 -1.96
C SER A 94 10.68 -2.04 -3.41
N VAL A 95 9.93 -3.10 -3.63
CA VAL A 95 9.42 -3.50 -4.95
C VAL A 95 8.56 -2.42 -5.63
N PHE A 96 7.87 -1.57 -4.86
CA PHE A 96 7.06 -0.50 -5.42
C PHE A 96 7.87 0.57 -6.16
N TYR A 97 9.17 0.66 -5.90
CA TYR A 97 10.06 1.61 -6.56
C TYR A 97 10.46 1.18 -7.99
N LEU A 98 10.22 -0.08 -8.37
CA LEU A 98 10.53 -0.60 -9.72
C LEU A 98 9.86 0.24 -10.81
N ALA A 99 8.54 0.39 -10.76
CA ALA A 99 7.79 1.10 -11.79
C ALA A 99 8.13 2.59 -11.86
N PRO A 100 8.10 3.37 -10.78
CA PRO A 100 8.42 4.78 -10.84
C PRO A 100 9.83 5.07 -11.33
N LEU A 101 10.84 4.34 -10.87
CA LEU A 101 12.22 4.55 -11.31
C LEU A 101 12.42 4.13 -12.77
N LEU A 102 11.84 3.00 -13.18
CA LEU A 102 11.87 2.58 -14.58
C LEU A 102 11.23 3.64 -15.48
N CYS A 103 10.09 4.22 -15.08
CA CYS A 103 9.40 5.25 -15.85
C CYS A 103 10.21 6.56 -15.92
N ARG A 104 10.80 6.98 -14.82
CA ARG A 104 11.48 8.30 -14.70
C ARG A 104 12.94 8.28 -15.18
N VAL A 105 13.64 7.18 -14.92
CA VAL A 105 15.09 7.04 -15.19
C VAL A 105 15.35 6.20 -16.45
N GLY A 106 14.42 5.28 -16.77
CA GLY A 106 14.62 4.28 -17.83
C GLY A 106 15.40 3.05 -17.37
N TYR A 107 15.83 3.03 -16.12
CA TYR A 107 16.61 1.99 -15.49
C TYR A 107 16.30 1.89 -14.02
N VAL A 108 16.25 0.67 -13.50
CA VAL A 108 16.23 0.43 -12.04
C VAL A 108 16.92 -0.89 -11.73
N ARG A 109 17.78 -0.87 -10.71
CA ARG A 109 18.38 -2.06 -10.11
C ARG A 109 17.89 -2.17 -8.67
N LEU A 110 17.18 -3.26 -8.39
CA LEU A 110 16.66 -3.58 -7.07
C LEU A 110 17.30 -4.89 -6.59
N PRO A 111 18.17 -4.88 -5.57
CA PRO A 111 18.48 -6.08 -4.82
C PRO A 111 17.17 -6.71 -4.32
N LEU A 112 17.02 -8.04 -4.43
CA LEU A 112 15.76 -8.70 -4.11
C LEU A 112 15.28 -8.30 -2.71
N PRO A 113 14.02 -7.88 -2.58
CA PRO A 113 13.55 -7.32 -1.34
C PRO A 113 13.61 -8.34 -0.21
N GLY A 114 14.25 -7.95 0.86
CA GLY A 114 14.27 -8.68 2.11
C GLY A 114 12.93 -8.57 2.84
N GLY A 115 12.94 -8.65 4.13
CA GLY A 115 11.79 -8.43 4.99
C GLY A 115 11.21 -9.70 5.58
N CYS A 116 9.91 -9.86 5.59
CA CYS A 116 9.20 -10.84 6.38
C CYS A 116 9.63 -12.30 6.12
N ARG A 117 9.99 -13.05 7.17
CA ARG A 117 10.38 -14.48 7.11
C ARG A 117 9.18 -15.44 6.93
N LEU A 118 8.00 -14.95 6.58
CA LEU A 118 6.76 -15.71 6.44
C LEU A 118 6.66 -16.52 5.13
N GLY A 119 7.76 -16.76 4.44
CA GLY A 119 7.83 -17.58 3.23
C GLY A 119 8.10 -16.81 1.94
N PRO A 120 8.25 -17.53 0.81
CA PRO A 120 8.56 -16.94 -0.48
C PRO A 120 7.42 -16.03 -0.94
N ARG A 121 7.76 -14.84 -1.35
CA ARG A 121 6.83 -13.87 -1.92
C ARG A 121 7.40 -13.38 -3.24
N PRO A 122 7.19 -14.13 -4.30
CA PRO A 122 7.80 -13.87 -5.60
C PRO A 122 7.36 -12.51 -6.16
N VAL A 123 8.24 -11.88 -6.93
CA VAL A 123 7.98 -10.62 -7.64
C VAL A 123 7.67 -10.87 -9.13
N ASP A 124 7.49 -12.11 -9.51
CA ASP A 124 7.32 -12.59 -10.88
C ASP A 124 6.16 -11.93 -11.62
N ILE A 125 5.00 -11.69 -10.96
CA ILE A 125 3.87 -11.01 -11.58
C ILE A 125 4.20 -9.53 -11.88
N HIS A 126 4.94 -8.86 -10.98
CA HIS A 126 5.42 -7.49 -11.21
C HIS A 126 6.31 -7.45 -12.46
N LEU A 127 7.28 -8.36 -12.53
CA LEU A 127 8.25 -8.41 -13.62
C LEU A 127 7.60 -8.81 -14.95
N ALA A 128 6.70 -9.80 -14.94
CA ALA A 128 5.96 -10.22 -16.12
C ALA A 128 5.12 -9.09 -16.72
N GLY A 129 4.41 -8.32 -15.86
CA GLY A 129 3.62 -7.19 -16.33
C GLY A 129 4.49 -6.05 -16.87
N LEU A 130 5.60 -5.71 -16.20
CA LEU A 130 6.54 -4.70 -16.70
C LEU A 130 7.21 -5.13 -18.00
N ALA A 131 7.58 -6.42 -18.14
CA ALA A 131 8.11 -6.97 -19.38
C ALA A 131 7.09 -6.89 -20.53
N ALA A 132 5.82 -7.23 -20.25
CA ALA A 132 4.75 -7.08 -21.23
C ALA A 132 4.60 -5.63 -21.71
N MET A 133 4.85 -4.65 -20.83
CA MET A 133 4.83 -3.22 -21.17
C MET A 133 6.10 -2.72 -21.87
N GLY A 134 7.07 -3.61 -22.17
CA GLY A 134 8.29 -3.27 -22.91
C GLY A 134 9.54 -3.06 -22.06
N ALA A 135 9.54 -3.47 -20.80
CA ALA A 135 10.75 -3.50 -20.00
C ALA A 135 11.58 -4.74 -20.28
N GLU A 136 12.89 -4.58 -20.42
CA GLU A 136 13.86 -5.67 -20.38
C GLU A 136 14.11 -6.06 -18.93
N VAL A 137 14.01 -7.35 -18.62
CA VAL A 137 14.15 -7.89 -17.25
C VAL A 137 15.38 -8.78 -17.19
N GLU A 138 16.31 -8.44 -16.31
CA GLU A 138 17.52 -9.23 -16.07
C GLU A 138 17.57 -9.62 -14.59
N LEU A 139 17.83 -10.90 -14.32
CA LEU A 139 18.00 -11.44 -12.98
C LEU A 139 19.48 -11.77 -12.74
N GLU A 140 20.13 -11.05 -11.85
CA GLU A 140 21.52 -11.21 -11.50
C GLU A 140 21.67 -11.63 -10.03
N GLY A 141 21.77 -12.91 -9.77
CA GLY A 141 21.89 -13.45 -8.42
C GLY A 141 20.72 -13.03 -7.53
N ILE A 142 20.97 -12.11 -6.59
CA ILE A 142 19.96 -11.58 -5.66
C ILE A 142 19.40 -10.22 -6.08
N ALA A 143 19.60 -9.78 -7.32
CA ALA A 143 19.10 -8.51 -7.81
C ALA A 143 18.26 -8.69 -9.08
N VAL A 144 17.29 -7.81 -9.26
CA VAL A 144 16.57 -7.60 -10.51
C VAL A 144 16.98 -6.25 -11.11
N THR A 145 17.30 -6.26 -12.39
CA THR A 145 17.56 -5.07 -13.18
C THR A 145 16.49 -4.93 -14.25
N LEU A 146 15.86 -3.77 -14.32
CA LEU A 146 14.92 -3.43 -15.37
C LEU A 146 15.50 -2.27 -16.20
N ARG A 147 15.34 -2.38 -17.52
CA ARG A 147 15.73 -1.32 -18.48
C ARG A 147 14.60 -1.09 -19.46
N ARG A 148 14.50 0.10 -20.00
CA ARG A 148 13.67 0.38 -21.16
C ARG A 148 14.49 1.12 -22.22
N THR A 149 14.41 0.71 -23.46
CA THR A 149 15.06 1.34 -24.60
C THR A 149 14.20 2.40 -25.26
N GLY A 150 12.89 2.39 -24.94
CA GLY A 150 11.88 3.35 -25.39
C GLY A 150 10.82 3.59 -24.31
N PRO A 151 9.76 4.34 -24.63
CA PRO A 151 8.60 4.47 -23.73
C PRO A 151 7.95 3.13 -23.46
N LEU A 152 7.51 2.90 -22.22
CA LEU A 152 6.60 1.80 -21.94
C LEU A 152 5.31 1.97 -22.73
N HIS A 153 4.65 0.89 -23.13
CA HIS A 153 3.42 0.90 -23.92
C HIS A 153 2.27 0.19 -23.20
N GLY A 154 1.06 0.60 -23.53
CA GLY A 154 -0.16 -0.01 -22.99
C GLY A 154 -0.33 -1.45 -23.43
N VAL A 155 -0.92 -2.27 -22.56
CA VAL A 155 -1.13 -3.70 -22.77
C VAL A 155 -2.48 -4.16 -22.19
N ASP A 156 -3.02 -5.25 -22.70
CA ASP A 156 -4.06 -6.04 -22.03
C ASP A 156 -3.36 -7.18 -21.27
N PHE A 157 -3.22 -7.05 -19.95
CA PHE A 157 -2.47 -7.97 -19.11
C PHE A 157 -3.35 -8.61 -18.05
N THR A 158 -3.36 -9.95 -18.01
CA THR A 158 -4.09 -10.70 -16.98
C THR A 158 -3.13 -11.15 -15.87
N LEU A 159 -3.35 -10.67 -14.64
CA LEU A 159 -2.64 -11.16 -13.48
C LEU A 159 -3.07 -12.62 -13.21
N ARG A 160 -2.11 -13.53 -13.07
CA ARG A 160 -2.41 -14.95 -12.81
C ARG A 160 -3.08 -15.20 -11.46
N LEU A 161 -2.97 -14.25 -10.54
CA LEU A 161 -3.70 -14.18 -9.27
C LEU A 161 -3.83 -12.70 -8.83
N PRO A 162 -4.86 -12.34 -8.05
CA PRO A 162 -5.02 -10.97 -7.56
C PRO A 162 -3.94 -10.64 -6.53
N SER A 163 -2.88 -9.98 -7.00
CA SER A 163 -1.76 -9.52 -6.17
C SER A 163 -1.85 -8.01 -5.96
N VAL A 164 -2.01 -7.57 -4.71
CA VAL A 164 -2.04 -6.14 -4.34
C VAL A 164 -0.77 -5.44 -4.83
N GLY A 165 0.40 -6.02 -4.51
CA GLY A 165 1.69 -5.45 -4.89
C GLY A 165 1.84 -5.30 -6.40
N ALA A 166 1.57 -6.36 -7.16
CA ALA A 166 1.67 -6.32 -8.61
C ALA A 166 0.66 -5.35 -9.24
N THR A 167 -0.59 -5.35 -8.76
CA THR A 167 -1.61 -4.40 -9.23
C THR A 167 -1.12 -2.96 -9.05
N MET A 168 -0.61 -2.58 -7.89
CA MET A 168 -0.10 -1.24 -7.61
C MET A 168 1.12 -0.89 -8.48
N THR A 169 2.06 -1.81 -8.65
CA THR A 169 3.24 -1.59 -9.50
C THR A 169 2.83 -1.37 -10.95
N LEU A 170 1.91 -2.20 -11.47
CA LEU A 170 1.46 -2.10 -12.86
C LEU A 170 0.56 -0.88 -13.09
N LEU A 171 -0.24 -0.46 -12.11
CA LEU A 171 -0.98 0.81 -12.16
C LEU A 171 -0.02 2.00 -12.32
N MET A 172 1.04 2.06 -11.52
CA MET A 172 2.04 3.12 -11.62
C MET A 172 2.72 3.13 -12.99
N ALA A 173 3.12 1.96 -13.50
CA ALA A 173 3.71 1.85 -14.84
C ALA A 173 2.72 2.26 -15.94
N ALA A 174 1.46 1.83 -15.83
CA ALA A 174 0.40 2.12 -16.79
C ALA A 174 0.12 3.62 -16.93
N CYS A 175 0.20 4.38 -15.84
CA CYS A 175 0.04 5.84 -15.90
C CYS A 175 1.11 6.52 -16.79
N CYS A 176 2.30 5.94 -16.88
CA CYS A 176 3.41 6.45 -17.70
C CYS A 176 3.47 5.84 -19.10
N ALA A 177 2.85 4.69 -19.32
CA ALA A 177 2.90 3.95 -20.58
C ALA A 177 2.14 4.69 -21.69
N ALA A 178 2.66 4.65 -22.91
CA ALA A 178 1.95 5.22 -24.05
C ALA A 178 0.72 4.36 -24.42
N GLY A 179 -0.44 4.98 -24.53
CA GLY A 179 -1.69 4.32 -24.88
C GLY A 179 -2.46 3.74 -23.69
N GLN A 180 -3.36 2.80 -23.97
CA GLN A 180 -4.26 2.21 -22.99
C GLN A 180 -3.68 0.91 -22.42
N THR A 181 -3.74 0.76 -21.10
CA THR A 181 -3.48 -0.50 -20.40
C THR A 181 -4.77 -1.03 -19.79
N VAL A 182 -5.03 -2.33 -19.96
CA VAL A 182 -6.10 -3.05 -19.28
C VAL A 182 -5.48 -4.11 -18.38
N LEU A 183 -5.69 -3.99 -17.07
CA LEU A 183 -5.26 -4.98 -16.09
C LEU A 183 -6.44 -5.84 -15.68
N ARG A 184 -6.39 -7.15 -15.96
CA ARG A 184 -7.41 -8.12 -15.58
C ARG A 184 -6.97 -8.97 -14.39
N GLY A 185 -7.91 -9.37 -13.53
CA GLY A 185 -7.60 -10.09 -12.30
C GLY A 185 -6.89 -9.19 -11.28
N ALA A 186 -7.10 -7.88 -11.35
CA ALA A 186 -6.56 -6.92 -10.42
C ALA A 186 -7.07 -7.16 -8.99
N ALA A 187 -6.24 -6.88 -8.00
CA ALA A 187 -6.62 -6.88 -6.60
C ALA A 187 -7.66 -5.76 -6.33
N GLN A 188 -8.57 -6.00 -5.38
CA GLN A 188 -9.69 -5.11 -5.09
C GLN A 188 -9.67 -4.56 -3.65
N GLU A 189 -8.56 -4.80 -2.92
CA GLU A 189 -8.39 -4.28 -1.57
C GLU A 189 -8.49 -2.75 -1.54
N PRO A 190 -9.01 -2.17 -0.45
CA PRO A 190 -9.21 -0.73 -0.31
C PRO A 190 -7.97 0.11 -0.64
N GLU A 191 -6.78 -0.42 -0.38
CA GLU A 191 -5.50 0.23 -0.66
C GLU A 191 -5.25 0.44 -2.18
N ILE A 192 -5.86 -0.39 -3.05
CA ILE A 192 -5.84 -0.17 -4.50
C ILE A 192 -6.69 1.05 -4.87
N GLY A 193 -7.89 1.15 -4.27
CA GLY A 193 -8.76 2.32 -4.44
C GLY A 193 -8.08 3.61 -3.98
N ASP A 194 -7.34 3.55 -2.87
CA ASP A 194 -6.58 4.68 -2.34
C ASP A 194 -5.47 5.15 -3.31
N MET A 195 -4.72 4.20 -3.88
CA MET A 195 -3.73 4.52 -4.90
C MET A 195 -4.37 5.12 -6.16
N ILE A 196 -5.49 4.56 -6.61
CA ILE A 196 -6.24 5.10 -7.76
C ILE A 196 -6.68 6.53 -7.46
N ALA A 197 -7.23 6.80 -6.27
CA ALA A 197 -7.66 8.14 -5.87
C ALA A 197 -6.48 9.14 -5.86
N PHE A 198 -5.31 8.74 -5.34
CA PHE A 198 -4.11 9.56 -5.37
C PHE A 198 -3.63 9.83 -6.81
N LEU A 199 -3.47 8.81 -7.63
CA LEU A 199 -2.99 8.95 -9.01
C LEU A 199 -3.97 9.78 -9.85
N SER A 200 -5.29 9.59 -9.67
CA SER A 200 -6.31 10.39 -10.35
C SER A 200 -6.28 11.85 -9.90
N ALA A 201 -6.04 12.11 -8.61
CA ALA A 201 -5.82 13.48 -8.13
C ALA A 201 -4.55 14.13 -8.72
N CYS A 202 -3.56 13.32 -9.10
CA CYS A 202 -2.38 13.77 -9.86
C CYS A 202 -2.66 13.97 -11.36
N GLY A 203 -3.84 13.58 -11.88
CA GLY A 203 -4.23 13.73 -13.27
C GLY A 203 -4.24 12.45 -14.10
N ALA A 204 -4.05 11.27 -13.48
CA ALA A 204 -4.18 9.99 -14.16
C ALA A 204 -5.65 9.70 -14.53
N ASP A 205 -5.85 9.08 -15.68
CA ASP A 205 -7.16 8.62 -16.18
C ASP A 205 -7.26 7.10 -15.94
N ILE A 206 -7.92 6.74 -14.83
CA ILE A 206 -8.04 5.36 -14.36
C ILE A 206 -9.53 5.02 -14.13
N GLN A 207 -9.97 3.91 -14.68
CA GLN A 207 -11.34 3.40 -14.56
C GLN A 207 -11.35 2.00 -13.96
N GLY A 208 -12.50 1.60 -13.41
CA GLY A 208 -12.69 0.25 -12.86
C GLY A 208 -12.29 0.08 -11.39
N ALA A 209 -12.11 1.17 -10.63
CA ALA A 209 -11.81 1.09 -9.19
C ALA A 209 -12.81 0.18 -8.47
N GLY A 210 -12.30 -0.72 -7.59
CA GLY A 210 -13.12 -1.70 -6.86
C GLY A 210 -13.60 -2.88 -7.68
N THR A 211 -13.15 -3.02 -8.94
CA THR A 211 -13.46 -4.17 -9.81
C THR A 211 -12.18 -4.94 -10.16
N PRO A 212 -12.28 -6.19 -10.63
CA PRO A 212 -11.11 -6.97 -11.04
C PRO A 212 -10.53 -6.53 -12.40
N VAL A 213 -11.09 -5.50 -13.04
CA VAL A 213 -10.60 -4.97 -14.32
C VAL A 213 -10.36 -3.48 -14.20
N LEU A 214 -9.09 -3.08 -14.35
CA LEU A 214 -8.68 -1.69 -14.32
C LEU A 214 -8.24 -1.26 -15.72
N THR A 215 -8.72 -0.11 -16.16
CA THR A 215 -8.32 0.50 -17.43
C THR A 215 -7.61 1.82 -17.15
N VAL A 216 -6.43 2.00 -17.71
CA VAL A 216 -5.60 3.19 -17.53
C VAL A 216 -5.28 3.79 -18.90
N GLN A 217 -5.61 5.05 -19.11
CA GLN A 217 -5.13 5.82 -20.25
C GLN A 217 -3.86 6.57 -19.84
N GLY A 218 -2.71 6.01 -20.20
CA GLY A 218 -1.40 6.52 -19.79
C GLY A 218 -0.81 7.56 -20.71
N GLY A 219 0.45 7.92 -20.44
CA GLY A 219 1.24 8.85 -21.25
C GLY A 219 0.96 10.31 -20.97
N ARG A 220 0.16 10.65 -19.96
CA ARG A 220 -0.08 12.03 -19.52
C ARG A 220 0.88 12.42 -18.38
N PRO A 221 1.40 13.65 -18.35
CA PRO A 221 2.14 14.15 -17.20
C PRO A 221 1.27 14.11 -15.94
N LEU A 222 1.84 13.66 -14.83
CA LEU A 222 1.17 13.65 -13.54
C LEU A 222 1.59 14.90 -12.75
N GLY A 223 0.61 15.70 -12.35
CA GLY A 223 0.82 16.84 -11.44
C GLY A 223 1.10 16.40 -10.02
N GLY A 224 1.11 17.37 -9.10
CA GLY A 224 1.15 17.06 -7.66
C GLY A 224 -0.25 16.90 -7.08
N ALA A 225 -0.35 16.24 -5.92
CA ALA A 225 -1.61 16.10 -5.21
C ALA A 225 -1.45 16.24 -3.70
N PHE A 226 -2.57 16.59 -3.08
CA PHE A 226 -2.78 16.53 -1.65
C PHE A 226 -3.64 15.31 -1.34
N HIS A 227 -3.13 14.37 -0.53
CA HIS A 227 -3.81 13.12 -0.27
C HIS A 227 -3.65 12.68 1.20
N ARG A 228 -4.64 12.00 1.72
CA ARG A 228 -4.59 11.36 3.04
C ARG A 228 -4.70 9.85 2.85
N PRO A 229 -3.65 9.08 3.18
CA PRO A 229 -3.70 7.63 3.10
C PRO A 229 -4.84 7.07 3.97
N LEU A 230 -5.44 5.97 3.56
CA LEU A 230 -6.52 5.30 4.29
C LEU A 230 -6.09 4.93 5.73
N PRO A 231 -7.02 4.97 6.69
CA PRO A 231 -6.82 4.43 8.03
C PRO A 231 -6.52 2.92 7.99
N ASP A 232 -5.71 2.44 8.95
CA ASP A 232 -5.30 1.04 8.99
C ASP A 232 -6.44 0.13 9.46
N ARG A 233 -7.15 -0.48 8.48
CA ARG A 233 -8.21 -1.45 8.70
C ARG A 233 -7.71 -2.73 9.40
N ILE A 234 -6.42 -3.08 9.24
CA ILE A 234 -5.81 -4.26 9.89
C ILE A 234 -5.64 -3.97 11.39
N ALA A 235 -5.17 -2.75 11.73
CA ALA A 235 -5.13 -2.31 13.11
C ALA A 235 -6.54 -2.24 13.73
N ALA A 236 -7.54 -1.69 12.99
CA ALA A 236 -8.94 -1.67 13.44
C ALA A 236 -9.45 -3.09 13.74
N ALA A 237 -9.24 -4.04 12.83
CA ALA A 237 -9.61 -5.43 13.03
C ALA A 237 -8.86 -6.07 14.21
N THR A 238 -7.59 -5.73 14.41
CA THR A 238 -6.80 -6.24 15.54
C THR A 238 -7.34 -5.74 16.88
N TYR A 239 -7.75 -4.47 16.99
CA TYR A 239 -8.41 -3.96 18.20
C TYR A 239 -9.77 -4.62 18.43
N ALA A 240 -10.52 -4.86 17.37
CA ALA A 240 -11.78 -5.59 17.47
C ALA A 240 -11.58 -7.03 17.94
N ALA A 241 -10.54 -7.72 17.45
CA ALA A 241 -10.15 -9.06 17.93
C ALA A 241 -9.72 -9.03 19.40
N ALA A 242 -8.95 -8.03 19.81
CA ALA A 242 -8.54 -7.87 21.20
C ALA A 242 -9.75 -7.71 22.14
N LEU A 243 -10.76 -6.93 21.74
CA LEU A 243 -12.01 -6.84 22.49
C LEU A 243 -12.74 -8.20 22.55
N ALA A 244 -12.82 -8.90 21.42
CA ALA A 244 -13.45 -10.22 21.39
C ALA A 244 -12.79 -11.20 22.39
N CYS A 245 -11.48 -11.12 22.58
CA CYS A 245 -10.76 -11.93 23.55
C CYS A 245 -10.93 -11.43 24.99
N ALA A 246 -10.81 -10.13 25.24
CA ALA A 246 -10.75 -9.57 26.60
C ALA A 246 -12.13 -9.23 27.18
N GLY A 247 -13.13 -8.97 26.36
CA GLY A 247 -14.42 -8.40 26.76
C GLY A 247 -14.34 -6.91 27.05
N GLY A 248 -15.50 -6.30 27.37
CA GLY A 248 -15.64 -4.88 27.62
C GLY A 248 -16.38 -4.14 26.51
N GLN A 249 -16.03 -2.86 26.30
CA GLN A 249 -16.65 -2.01 25.27
C GLN A 249 -15.65 -1.05 24.69
N ILE A 250 -15.48 -1.05 23.36
CA ILE A 250 -14.62 -0.11 22.64
C ILE A 250 -15.37 0.56 21.50
N GLU A 251 -14.87 1.72 21.11
CA GLU A 251 -15.26 2.45 19.91
C GLU A 251 -14.06 2.59 18.98
N ILE A 252 -14.21 2.19 17.72
CA ILE A 252 -13.21 2.37 16.67
C ILE A 252 -13.76 3.43 15.70
N ALA A 253 -13.15 4.61 15.67
CA ALA A 253 -13.61 5.75 14.90
C ALA A 253 -12.64 6.10 13.77
N GLY A 254 -13.17 6.68 12.68
CA GLY A 254 -12.36 7.20 11.57
C GLY A 254 -11.72 6.11 10.70
N CYS A 255 -12.29 4.92 10.69
CA CYS A 255 -11.93 3.84 9.78
C CYS A 255 -13.23 3.25 9.20
N ASP A 256 -13.43 3.39 7.89
CA ASP A 256 -14.65 2.92 7.22
C ASP A 256 -14.92 1.45 7.55
N PRO A 257 -16.06 1.13 8.20
CA PRO A 257 -16.43 -0.24 8.52
C PRO A 257 -16.51 -1.18 7.31
N ALA A 258 -16.81 -0.64 6.12
CA ALA A 258 -16.89 -1.42 4.89
C ALA A 258 -15.53 -2.04 4.52
N SER A 259 -14.42 -1.38 4.90
CA SER A 259 -13.06 -1.86 4.60
C SER A 259 -12.66 -3.16 5.34
N TYR A 260 -13.39 -3.55 6.40
CA TYR A 260 -13.18 -4.78 7.18
C TYR A 260 -14.50 -5.46 7.59
N ASP A 261 -15.55 -5.25 6.80
CA ASP A 261 -16.92 -5.72 7.06
C ASP A 261 -17.04 -7.23 7.26
N SER A 262 -16.35 -8.03 6.45
CA SER A 262 -16.36 -9.50 6.57
C SER A 262 -15.89 -9.94 7.94
N PHE A 263 -14.86 -9.27 8.49
CA PHE A 263 -14.36 -9.55 9.83
C PHE A 263 -15.35 -9.11 10.92
N LEU A 264 -16.00 -7.96 10.77
CA LEU A 264 -17.03 -7.51 11.72
C LEU A 264 -18.23 -8.45 11.74
N ARG A 265 -18.65 -8.96 10.59
CA ARG A 265 -19.72 -9.99 10.51
C ARG A 265 -19.29 -11.30 11.19
N PHE A 266 -18.07 -11.73 10.96
CA PHE A 266 -17.52 -12.90 11.66
C PHE A 266 -17.57 -12.72 13.18
N LEU A 267 -17.10 -11.58 13.71
CA LEU A 267 -17.14 -11.27 15.13
C LEU A 267 -18.56 -11.25 15.68
N ALA A 268 -19.51 -10.66 14.97
CA ALA A 268 -20.93 -10.68 15.37
C ALA A 268 -21.47 -12.11 15.50
N GLY A 269 -21.08 -13.00 14.58
CA GLY A 269 -21.42 -14.43 14.63
C GLY A 269 -20.87 -15.15 15.87
N THR A 270 -19.74 -14.70 16.42
CA THR A 270 -19.17 -15.26 17.66
C THR A 270 -19.86 -14.78 18.94
N GLY A 271 -20.81 -13.85 18.86
CA GLY A 271 -21.52 -13.28 20.00
C GLY A 271 -21.01 -11.91 20.46
N VAL A 272 -20.08 -11.30 19.76
CA VAL A 272 -19.69 -9.91 19.96
C VAL A 272 -20.80 -8.99 19.43
N GLN A 273 -21.25 -8.05 20.26
CA GLN A 273 -22.20 -7.01 19.81
C GLN A 273 -21.45 -6.02 18.93
N VAL A 274 -21.94 -5.81 17.71
CA VAL A 274 -21.35 -4.91 16.71
C VAL A 274 -22.42 -3.90 16.28
N SER A 275 -22.17 -2.62 16.46
CA SER A 275 -23.02 -1.55 15.95
C SER A 275 -22.18 -0.55 15.15
N ARG A 276 -22.79 0.06 14.10
CA ARG A 276 -22.12 0.95 13.15
C ARG A 276 -22.86 2.27 13.07
N VAL A 277 -22.12 3.37 13.16
CA VAL A 277 -22.66 4.73 13.01
C VAL A 277 -21.65 5.53 12.18
N GLY A 278 -21.92 5.72 10.90
CA GLY A 278 -20.99 6.38 9.98
C GLY A 278 -19.66 5.61 9.88
N ASP A 279 -18.55 6.32 10.09
CA ASP A 279 -17.18 5.77 10.12
C ASP A 279 -16.75 5.21 11.48
N CYS A 280 -17.73 5.00 12.38
CA CYS A 280 -17.50 4.51 13.73
C CYS A 280 -18.10 3.12 13.92
N VAL A 281 -17.35 2.23 14.57
CA VAL A 281 -17.80 0.90 15.01
C VAL A 281 -17.74 0.83 16.51
N ARG A 282 -18.86 0.51 17.16
CA ARG A 282 -18.92 0.19 18.60
C ARG A 282 -18.99 -1.31 18.76
N LEU A 283 -18.14 -1.83 19.61
CA LEU A 283 -18.04 -3.25 19.92
C LEU A 283 -18.20 -3.44 21.42
N ALA A 284 -19.02 -4.44 21.80
CA ALA A 284 -19.17 -4.82 23.20
C ALA A 284 -19.24 -6.33 23.35
N ARG A 285 -18.68 -6.86 24.44
CA ARG A 285 -18.75 -8.26 24.82
C ARG A 285 -18.70 -8.40 26.34
N ASP A 286 -19.62 -9.17 26.88
CA ASP A 286 -19.56 -9.60 28.28
C ASP A 286 -18.49 -10.71 28.41
N PRO A 287 -17.42 -10.52 29.22
CA PRO A 287 -16.39 -11.52 29.41
C PRO A 287 -16.90 -12.82 30.06
N ALA A 288 -18.03 -12.78 30.79
CA ALA A 288 -18.66 -13.96 31.38
C ALA A 288 -19.35 -14.85 30.34
N VAL A 289 -19.68 -14.32 29.16
CA VAL A 289 -20.34 -15.08 28.09
C VAL A 289 -19.29 -15.69 27.17
N PRO A 290 -19.22 -17.04 27.02
CA PRO A 290 -18.28 -17.65 26.08
C PRO A 290 -18.52 -17.22 24.63
N LEU A 291 -17.44 -17.06 23.87
CA LEU A 291 -17.55 -16.89 22.42
C LEU A 291 -18.08 -18.18 21.79
N ARG A 292 -18.95 -18.01 20.79
CA ARG A 292 -19.39 -19.14 19.96
C ARG A 292 -18.32 -19.45 18.92
N GLY A 293 -18.11 -20.74 18.63
CA GLY A 293 -17.29 -21.13 17.49
C GLY A 293 -17.93 -20.57 16.20
N GLY A 294 -17.13 -19.92 15.36
CA GLY A 294 -17.57 -19.56 14.01
C GLY A 294 -17.66 -20.83 13.16
N ALA A 295 -18.74 -21.00 12.42
CA ALA A 295 -18.87 -22.00 11.37
C ALA A 295 -18.24 -21.49 10.07
#